data_9e897c735bd8ce87046eeff78e5c1374
#
_entry.id   9e897c735bd8ce87046eeff78e5c1374
#
_cell.length_a   1.000
_cell.length_b   1.000
_cell.length_c   1.000
_cell.angle_alpha   90.00
_cell.angle_beta   90.00
_cell.angle_gamma   90.00
#
_symmetry.space_group_name_H-M   'P 1'
#
loop_
_entity.id
_entity.type
_entity.pdbx_description
1 polymer ?
#
loop_
_entity_poly.entity_id
_entity_poly.type
_entity_poly.pdbx_seq_one_letter_code
_entity_poly.pdbx_strand_id
1 'polypeptide(L)'
;RLSWMYDSLTEDELAKGRRNLATMLREMLDQKQSRKFSDTDHRGVTDVTLVVKNMEAAWKLPGGIYNYGSSNDANMYETVRRVMASFGQEALAEKATGGNVRNLMMRTDKLARHGIFFPDTAAGLEAFLRKGGAL
;
A
#
# COMPACT_ATOMS: atom_id res chain seq x y z
N ARG A 1 -15.17 0.15 -6.63
CA ARG A 1 -14.65 0.34 -5.26
C ARG A 1 -13.15 0.53 -5.32
N LEU A 2 -12.64 1.57 -4.69
CA LEU A 2 -11.22 1.87 -4.62
C LEU A 2 -10.65 1.45 -3.25
N SER A 3 -9.40 1.00 -3.24
CA SER A 3 -8.62 0.84 -2.01
C SER A 3 -8.09 2.20 -1.53
N TRP A 4 -7.47 2.23 -0.37
CA TRP A 4 -6.64 3.36 0.03
C TRP A 4 -5.44 3.45 -0.91
N MET A 5 -4.94 4.68 -1.08
CA MET A 5 -3.90 4.96 -2.07
C MET A 5 -2.73 5.71 -1.43
N TYR A 6 -1.55 5.55 -2.02
CA TYR A 6 -0.37 6.33 -1.71
C TYR A 6 0.24 6.90 -2.99
N ASP A 7 0.99 7.97 -2.83
CA ASP A 7 1.69 8.67 -3.91
C ASP A 7 2.96 9.31 -3.37
N SER A 8 3.80 9.77 -4.27
CA SER A 8 4.88 10.69 -3.93
C SER A 8 4.28 12.03 -3.49
N LEU A 9 4.75 12.55 -2.36
CA LEU A 9 4.37 13.87 -1.89
C LEU A 9 5.48 14.87 -2.22
N THR A 10 5.08 16.08 -2.59
CA THR A 10 6.00 17.19 -2.83
C THR A 10 6.59 17.69 -1.50
N GLU A 11 7.71 18.39 -1.57
CA GLU A 11 8.32 19.01 -0.38
C GLU A 11 7.35 19.94 0.36
N ASP A 12 6.54 20.71 -0.39
CA ASP A 12 5.51 21.58 0.19
C ASP A 12 4.43 20.80 0.94
N GLU A 13 3.97 19.68 0.39
CA GLU A 13 3.00 18.82 1.06
C GLU A 13 3.57 18.18 2.33
N LEU A 14 4.82 17.72 2.29
CA LEU A 14 5.51 17.18 3.45
C LEU A 14 5.71 18.26 4.53
N ALA A 15 6.09 19.46 4.13
CA ALA A 15 6.24 20.61 5.03
C ALA A 15 4.90 20.97 5.72
N LYS A 16 3.78 20.81 5.03
CA LYS A 16 2.43 20.98 5.59
C LYS A 16 1.96 19.81 6.46
N GLY A 17 2.83 18.85 6.73
CA GLY A 17 2.52 17.70 7.57
C GLY A 17 1.72 16.60 6.89
N ARG A 18 1.55 16.63 5.56
CA ARG A 18 0.91 15.54 4.85
C ARG A 18 1.76 14.27 4.89
N ARG A 19 1.11 13.16 5.12
CA ARG A 19 1.74 11.83 5.14
C ARG A 19 0.81 10.81 4.52
N ASN A 20 1.36 9.83 3.84
CA ASN A 20 0.69 8.59 3.47
C ASN A 20 1.53 7.40 3.91
N LEU A 21 1.06 6.18 3.69
CA LEU A 21 1.80 5.00 4.13
C LEU A 21 3.20 4.93 3.53
N ALA A 22 3.34 5.16 2.23
CA ALA A 22 4.63 5.06 1.56
C ALA A 22 5.65 6.10 2.06
N THR A 23 5.23 7.35 2.27
CA THR A 23 6.11 8.38 2.82
C THR A 23 6.52 8.08 4.25
N MET A 24 5.60 7.52 5.05
CA MET A 24 5.90 7.10 6.41
C MET A 24 6.93 5.95 6.44
N LEU A 25 6.79 4.96 5.55
CA LEU A 25 7.76 3.86 5.45
C LEU A 25 9.13 4.37 4.98
N ARG A 26 9.16 5.35 4.08
CA ARG A 26 10.41 6.02 3.68
C ARG A 26 11.11 6.67 4.86
N GLU A 27 10.38 7.46 5.64
CA GLU A 27 10.91 8.09 6.85
C GLU A 27 11.47 7.06 7.84
N MET A 28 10.77 5.94 8.05
CA MET A 28 11.25 4.86 8.90
C MET A 28 12.60 4.31 8.43
N LEU A 29 12.76 4.08 7.13
CA LEU A 29 14.00 3.57 6.53
C LEU A 29 15.13 4.60 6.63
N ASP A 30 14.86 5.87 6.30
CA ASP A 30 15.88 6.91 6.28
C ASP A 30 16.37 7.27 7.69
N GLN A 31 15.46 7.32 8.67
CA GLN A 31 15.75 7.71 10.04
C GLN A 31 16.06 6.52 10.97
N LYS A 32 15.91 5.28 10.47
CA LYS A 32 16.03 4.06 11.28
C LYS A 32 15.09 4.08 12.50
N GLN A 33 13.89 4.61 12.31
CA GLN A 33 12.90 4.77 13.37
C GLN A 33 11.81 3.71 13.27
N SER A 34 11.58 2.97 14.35
CA SER A 34 10.50 2.00 14.41
C SER A 34 9.13 2.68 14.58
N ARG A 35 8.09 2.01 14.11
CA ARG A 35 6.69 2.40 14.31
C ARG A 35 5.81 1.17 14.52
N LYS A 36 4.71 1.37 15.22
CA LYS A 36 3.72 0.32 15.51
C LYS A 36 2.64 0.28 14.44
N PHE A 37 2.28 -0.95 14.05
CA PHE A 37 1.21 -1.23 13.09
C PHE A 37 0.25 -2.28 13.65
N SER A 38 -1.03 -2.12 13.34
CA SER A 38 -2.08 -2.99 13.84
C SER A 38 -1.96 -4.40 13.26
N ASP A 39 -2.13 -5.40 14.11
CA ASP A 39 -2.25 -6.81 13.73
C ASP A 39 -3.71 -7.25 13.47
N THR A 40 -4.66 -6.34 13.62
CA THR A 40 -6.10 -6.60 13.40
C THR A 40 -6.72 -5.76 12.27
N ASP A 41 -5.95 -4.90 11.64
CA ASP A 41 -6.38 -4.08 10.51
C ASP A 41 -5.90 -4.74 9.19
N HIS A 42 -6.86 -5.17 8.36
CA HIS A 42 -6.61 -5.82 7.07
C HIS A 42 -7.14 -4.95 5.95
N ARG A 43 -6.26 -4.45 5.10
CA ARG A 43 -6.64 -3.63 3.93
C ARG A 43 -5.56 -3.62 2.87
N GLY A 44 -5.97 -3.41 1.63
CA GLY A 44 -5.07 -3.10 0.53
C GLY A 44 -4.77 -1.59 0.46
N VAL A 45 -3.59 -1.26 -0.01
CA VAL A 45 -3.18 0.12 -0.32
C VAL A 45 -2.50 0.12 -1.69
N THR A 46 -2.86 1.06 -2.56
CA THR A 46 -2.49 1.04 -3.97
C THR A 46 -1.69 2.28 -4.37
N ASP A 47 -0.69 2.09 -5.22
CA ASP A 47 0.03 3.18 -5.87
C ASP A 47 -0.89 3.94 -6.82
N VAL A 48 -1.06 5.24 -6.62
CA VAL A 48 -1.87 6.12 -7.47
C VAL A 48 -1.43 6.08 -8.92
N THR A 49 -0.14 5.96 -9.19
CA THR A 49 0.39 5.86 -10.56
C THR A 49 -0.20 4.67 -11.31
N LEU A 50 -0.36 3.53 -10.63
CA LEU A 50 -0.97 2.33 -11.21
C LEU A 50 -2.48 2.48 -11.39
N VAL A 51 -3.14 3.19 -10.46
CA VAL A 51 -4.57 3.53 -10.60
C VAL A 51 -4.81 4.32 -11.89
N VAL A 52 -4.03 5.37 -12.10
CA VAL A 52 -4.14 6.23 -13.30
C VAL A 52 -3.78 5.46 -14.56
N LYS A 53 -2.70 4.68 -14.54
CA LYS A 53 -2.25 3.87 -15.68
C LYS A 53 -3.32 2.91 -16.21
N ASN A 54 -4.11 2.35 -15.32
CA ASN A 54 -5.15 1.37 -15.68
C ASN A 54 -6.53 2.00 -15.97
N MET A 55 -6.68 3.32 -15.86
CA MET A 55 -8.00 3.98 -16.00
C MET A 55 -8.63 3.76 -17.37
N GLU A 56 -7.86 3.86 -18.44
CA GLU A 56 -8.39 3.66 -19.79
C GLU A 56 -8.96 2.25 -19.97
N ALA A 57 -8.25 1.23 -19.50
CA ALA A 57 -8.74 -0.14 -19.51
C ALA A 57 -9.96 -0.32 -18.62
N ALA A 58 -10.02 0.36 -17.48
CA ALA A 58 -11.15 0.32 -16.56
C ALA A 58 -12.44 0.90 -17.18
N TRP A 59 -12.33 1.95 -17.99
CA TRP A 59 -13.49 2.53 -18.69
C TRP A 59 -14.10 1.60 -19.74
N LYS A 60 -13.35 0.64 -20.24
CA LYS A 60 -13.79 -0.35 -21.23
C LYS A 60 -14.42 -1.59 -20.59
N LEU A 61 -14.47 -1.67 -19.25
CA LEU A 61 -15.06 -2.80 -18.56
C LEU A 61 -16.58 -2.89 -18.80
N PRO A 62 -17.14 -4.11 -18.87
CA PRO A 62 -18.60 -4.29 -18.82
C PRO A 62 -19.18 -3.65 -17.57
N GLY A 63 -20.44 -3.20 -17.65
CA GLY A 63 -21.13 -2.63 -16.49
C GLY A 63 -21.12 -3.57 -15.29
N GLY A 64 -20.97 -3.02 -14.10
CA GLY A 64 -20.93 -3.79 -12.87
C GLY A 64 -20.09 -3.13 -11.78
N ILE A 65 -19.93 -3.84 -10.67
CA ILE A 65 -19.13 -3.41 -9.52
C ILE A 65 -17.80 -4.19 -9.54
N TYR A 66 -16.70 -3.44 -9.47
CA TYR A 66 -15.34 -3.99 -9.45
C TYR A 66 -14.58 -3.46 -8.25
N ASN A 67 -13.78 -4.33 -7.63
CA ASN A 67 -12.77 -3.92 -6.68
C ASN A 67 -11.52 -3.52 -7.47
N TYR A 68 -11.16 -2.24 -7.42
CA TYR A 68 -10.11 -1.65 -8.24
C TYR A 68 -8.97 -1.17 -7.34
N GLY A 69 -7.88 -1.91 -7.33
CA GLY A 69 -6.71 -1.64 -6.50
C GLY A 69 -5.98 -2.92 -6.08
N SER A 70 -4.96 -2.75 -5.25
CA SER A 70 -4.12 -3.82 -4.74
C SER A 70 -4.87 -4.66 -3.70
N SER A 71 -4.72 -5.97 -3.80
CA SER A 71 -5.15 -6.90 -2.75
C SER A 71 -4.13 -6.93 -1.61
N ASN A 72 -4.52 -7.52 -0.49
CA ASN A 72 -3.62 -7.83 0.62
C ASN A 72 -4.14 -9.04 1.38
N ASP A 73 -3.30 -10.04 1.59
CA ASP A 73 -3.62 -11.27 2.32
C ASP A 73 -3.20 -11.22 3.80
N ALA A 74 -2.60 -10.11 4.25
CA ALA A 74 -2.03 -9.95 5.56
C ALA A 74 -2.60 -8.73 6.29
N ASN A 75 -2.46 -8.70 7.62
CA ASN A 75 -2.72 -7.50 8.40
C ASN A 75 -1.65 -6.43 8.14
N MET A 76 -1.87 -5.21 8.62
CA MET A 76 -0.96 -4.09 8.36
C MET A 76 0.42 -4.29 8.97
N TYR A 77 0.50 -4.91 10.15
CA TYR A 77 1.80 -5.22 10.75
C TYR A 77 2.62 -6.18 9.88
N GLU A 78 2.04 -7.30 9.46
CA GLU A 78 2.73 -8.27 8.61
C GLU A 78 3.09 -7.68 7.24
N THR A 79 2.21 -6.85 6.68
CA THR A 79 2.47 -6.14 5.42
C THR A 79 3.70 -5.26 5.53
N VAL A 80 3.75 -4.40 6.55
CA VAL A 80 4.89 -3.48 6.75
C VAL A 80 6.15 -4.26 7.10
N ARG A 81 6.04 -5.29 7.93
CA ARG A 81 7.18 -6.14 8.28
C ARG A 81 7.82 -6.79 7.04
N ARG A 82 7.00 -7.32 6.12
CA ARG A 82 7.49 -7.88 4.84
C ARG A 82 8.23 -6.83 4.00
N VAL A 83 7.66 -5.63 3.89
CA VAL A 83 8.30 -4.52 3.16
C VAL A 83 9.62 -4.14 3.81
N MET A 84 9.66 -3.95 5.12
CA MET A 84 10.89 -3.61 5.84
C MET A 84 11.95 -4.72 5.74
N ALA A 85 11.54 -5.99 5.78
CA ALA A 85 12.44 -7.14 5.62
C ALA A 85 13.15 -7.15 4.26
N SER A 86 12.48 -6.72 3.19
CA SER A 86 13.09 -6.61 1.86
C SER A 86 14.24 -5.58 1.79
N PHE A 87 14.29 -4.67 2.76
CA PHE A 87 15.38 -3.71 2.95
C PHE A 87 16.33 -4.08 4.13
N GLY A 88 16.18 -5.28 4.68
CA GLY A 88 16.97 -5.72 5.83
C GLY A 88 16.64 -5.00 7.14
N GLN A 89 15.46 -4.41 7.27
CA GLN A 89 15.04 -3.57 8.40
C GLN A 89 13.72 -4.02 9.05
N GLU A 90 13.47 -5.32 9.09
CA GLU A 90 12.20 -5.85 9.61
C GLU A 90 11.90 -5.43 11.06
N ALA A 91 12.93 -5.20 11.87
CA ALA A 91 12.77 -4.76 13.26
C ALA A 91 12.17 -3.36 13.42
N LEU A 92 12.13 -2.56 12.35
CA LEU A 92 11.48 -1.25 12.36
C LEU A 92 9.96 -1.36 12.43
N ALA A 93 9.37 -2.47 12.01
CA ALA A 93 7.94 -2.72 12.15
C ALA A 93 7.64 -3.37 13.50
N GLU A 94 6.96 -2.65 14.36
CA GLU A 94 6.52 -3.15 15.67
C GLU A 94 5.04 -3.48 15.64
N LYS A 95 4.64 -4.48 16.40
CA LYS A 95 3.24 -4.90 16.49
C LYS A 95 2.47 -4.04 17.48
N ALA A 96 1.32 -3.48 17.06
CA ALA A 96 0.32 -2.92 17.93
C ALA A 96 -0.84 -3.91 18.06
N THR A 97 -1.15 -4.34 19.28
CA THR A 97 -2.23 -5.28 19.59
C THR A 97 -3.41 -4.57 20.24
N GLY A 98 -4.61 -5.18 20.17
CA GLY A 98 -5.80 -4.69 20.89
C GLY A 98 -6.53 -3.52 20.24
N GLY A 99 -6.24 -3.20 18.99
CA GLY A 99 -6.99 -2.20 18.23
C GLY A 99 -8.32 -2.73 17.68
N ASN A 100 -9.07 -1.85 17.01
CA ASN A 100 -10.31 -2.24 16.34
C ASN A 100 -10.02 -3.28 15.24
N VAL A 101 -10.79 -4.36 15.28
CA VAL A 101 -10.75 -5.36 14.20
C VAL A 101 -11.40 -4.78 12.95
N ARG A 102 -10.65 -4.73 11.86
CA ARG A 102 -11.12 -4.18 10.60
C ARG A 102 -10.64 -5.05 9.43
N ASN A 103 -11.57 -5.46 8.60
CA ASN A 103 -11.25 -6.19 7.38
C ASN A 103 -11.83 -5.47 6.16
N LEU A 104 -10.96 -4.74 5.48
CA LEU A 104 -11.27 -3.99 4.26
C LEU A 104 -10.54 -4.59 3.05
N MET A 105 -10.14 -5.85 3.13
CA MET A 105 -9.51 -6.54 2.01
C MET A 105 -10.49 -6.68 0.85
N MET A 106 -9.98 -6.49 -0.35
CA MET A 106 -10.75 -6.60 -1.58
C MET A 106 -10.29 -7.80 -2.39
N ARG A 107 -11.25 -8.59 -2.86
CA ARG A 107 -10.97 -9.60 -3.87
C ARG A 107 -10.91 -8.95 -5.25
N THR A 108 -9.84 -9.22 -5.96
CA THR A 108 -9.55 -8.59 -7.27
C THR A 108 -9.65 -9.58 -8.44
N ASP A 109 -10.16 -10.78 -8.22
CA ASP A 109 -10.27 -11.85 -9.24
C ASP A 109 -11.16 -11.42 -10.41
N LYS A 110 -12.27 -10.72 -10.13
CA LYS A 110 -13.17 -10.22 -11.18
C LYS A 110 -12.48 -9.23 -12.10
N LEU A 111 -11.69 -8.32 -11.55
CA LEU A 111 -10.91 -7.35 -12.31
C LEU A 111 -9.82 -8.04 -13.13
N ALA A 112 -9.13 -9.00 -12.53
CA ALA A 112 -8.08 -9.76 -13.18
C ALA A 112 -8.57 -10.55 -14.41
N ARG A 113 -9.81 -11.08 -14.36
CA ARG A 113 -10.44 -11.75 -15.51
C ARG A 113 -10.59 -10.84 -16.74
N HIS A 114 -10.57 -9.53 -16.56
CA HIS A 114 -10.61 -8.53 -17.64
C HIS A 114 -9.23 -7.97 -17.97
N GLY A 115 -8.14 -8.58 -17.48
CA GLY A 115 -6.77 -8.23 -17.82
C GLY A 115 -6.21 -7.02 -17.06
N ILE A 116 -6.87 -6.55 -16.00
CA ILE A 116 -6.38 -5.46 -15.15
C ILE A 116 -5.80 -6.06 -13.87
N PHE A 117 -4.52 -5.83 -13.64
CA PHE A 117 -3.77 -6.37 -12.51
C PHE A 117 -3.10 -5.26 -11.73
N PHE A 118 -3.18 -5.38 -10.40
CA PHE A 118 -2.36 -4.60 -9.48
C PHE A 118 -1.44 -5.55 -8.71
N PRO A 119 -0.20 -5.17 -8.41
CA PRO A 119 0.62 -5.94 -7.47
C PRO A 119 -0.08 -5.97 -6.11
N ASP A 120 0.19 -6.99 -5.30
CA ASP A 120 -0.28 -6.97 -3.92
C ASP A 120 0.33 -5.78 -3.17
N THR A 121 -0.26 -5.43 -2.02
CA THR A 121 0.13 -4.22 -1.28
C THR A 121 1.60 -4.21 -0.89
N ALA A 122 2.15 -5.32 -0.40
CA ALA A 122 3.56 -5.36 0.00
C ALA A 122 4.49 -5.21 -1.21
N ALA A 123 4.22 -5.93 -2.31
CA ALA A 123 5.02 -5.83 -3.53
C ALA A 123 4.94 -4.43 -4.16
N GLY A 124 3.76 -3.82 -4.16
CA GLY A 124 3.58 -2.46 -4.66
C GLY A 124 4.34 -1.41 -3.84
N LEU A 125 4.28 -1.50 -2.52
CA LEU A 125 5.03 -0.61 -1.62
C LEU A 125 6.54 -0.78 -1.78
N GLU A 126 7.03 -2.02 -1.85
CA GLU A 126 8.45 -2.28 -2.08
C GLU A 126 8.92 -1.67 -3.40
N ALA A 127 8.21 -1.91 -4.49
CA ALA A 127 8.55 -1.34 -5.80
C ALA A 127 8.56 0.19 -5.77
N PHE A 128 7.57 0.81 -5.11
CA PHE A 128 7.49 2.25 -4.96
C PHE A 128 8.69 2.82 -4.18
N LEU A 129 9.04 2.21 -3.07
CA LEU A 129 10.18 2.64 -2.24
C LEU A 129 11.51 2.50 -2.98
N ARG A 130 11.69 1.44 -3.78
CA ARG A 130 12.89 1.25 -4.58
C ARG A 130 13.02 2.29 -5.71
N LYS A 131 11.92 2.67 -6.35
CA LYS A 131 11.92 3.73 -7.37
C LYS A 131 12.34 5.10 -6.83
N GLY A 132 12.08 5.38 -5.57
CA GLY A 132 12.47 6.63 -4.92
C GLY A 132 13.98 6.82 -4.79
N GLY A 133 14.82 5.86 -5.19
CA GLY A 133 16.27 5.99 -5.38
C GLY A 133 17.09 6.30 -4.13
N ALA A 134 16.52 6.24 -2.96
CA ALA A 134 17.18 6.65 -1.72
C ALA A 134 17.70 5.47 -0.86
N LEU A 135 17.68 4.28 -1.42
CA LEU A 135 18.07 3.08 -0.65
C LEU A 135 19.06 2.24 -1.40
#